data_2c8fd780248bac22aed83722ac75bc39
#
_entry.id   2c8fd780248bac22aed83722ac75bc39
#
_cell.length_a   1.000
_cell.length_b   1.000
_cell.length_c   1.000
_cell.angle_alpha   90.00
_cell.angle_beta   90.00
_cell.angle_gamma   90.00
#
_symmetry.space_group_name_H-M   'P 1'
#
loop_
_entity.id
_entity.type
_entity.pdbx_description
1 polymer ?
#
loop_
_entity_poly.entity_id
_entity_poly.type
_entity_poly.pdbx_seq_one_letter_code
_entity_poly.pdbx_strand_id
1 'polypeptide(L)'
;MYKRQSTKTAYYHLPGLFEFYDLYSVFLPLFYSHREYFYDWCDIASVYGAPADCIWGGGRVESGNRDPRKVLALLREYGISARLTFSNSQLEPVHLADKKCNALCALFSENDRVQNGVIIHSDLLLDYLKSHYPNLYFVSSTTKVLTDFADFLNEVKNDDFLYVVPDFRLNKAFDRLNTCLLYTSPSPRDRSVS
;
A
#
# COMPACT_ATOMS: atom_id res chain seq x y z
N MET A 1 -39.68 -5.21 5.96
CA MET A 1 -38.77 -4.38 5.17
C MET A 1 -37.37 -4.60 5.73
N TYR A 2 -36.64 -5.60 5.22
CA TYR A 2 -35.26 -5.89 5.66
C TYR A 2 -34.35 -4.83 5.07
N LYS A 3 -33.73 -3.99 5.92
CA LYS A 3 -32.62 -3.14 5.48
C LYS A 3 -31.51 -4.07 4.96
N ARG A 4 -31.21 -4.00 3.66
CA ARG A 4 -29.99 -4.58 3.11
C ARG A 4 -28.81 -4.02 3.90
N GLN A 5 -28.17 -4.87 4.70
CA GLN A 5 -26.85 -4.55 5.22
C GLN A 5 -25.97 -4.36 3.98
N SER A 6 -25.29 -3.22 3.90
CA SER A 6 -24.29 -3.02 2.86
C SER A 6 -23.29 -4.16 2.99
N THR A 7 -23.16 -4.96 1.95
CA THR A 7 -22.14 -6.00 1.89
C THR A 7 -20.80 -5.31 2.03
N LYS A 8 -20.08 -5.62 3.13
CA LYS A 8 -18.74 -5.06 3.34
C LYS A 8 -17.84 -5.56 2.23
N THR A 9 -17.22 -4.65 1.49
CA THR A 9 -16.27 -4.99 0.43
C THR A 9 -14.92 -5.32 1.06
N ALA A 10 -14.34 -6.46 0.70
CA ALA A 10 -12.97 -6.80 1.03
C ALA A 10 -12.03 -6.29 -0.06
N TYR A 11 -11.13 -5.40 0.31
CA TYR A 11 -10.15 -4.83 -0.59
C TYR A 11 -8.85 -5.62 -0.56
N TYR A 12 -8.47 -6.17 -1.71
CA TYR A 12 -7.23 -6.92 -1.86
C TYR A 12 -6.07 -6.03 -2.28
N HIS A 13 -4.92 -6.25 -1.67
CA HIS A 13 -3.65 -5.61 -2.00
C HIS A 13 -2.74 -6.66 -2.61
N LEU A 14 -2.42 -6.54 -3.89
CA LEU A 14 -1.71 -7.55 -4.66
C LEU A 14 -0.21 -7.23 -4.74
N PRO A 15 0.69 -8.22 -4.63
CA PRO A 15 2.13 -8.02 -4.71
C PRO A 15 2.63 -7.93 -6.16
N GLY A 16 3.90 -7.57 -6.37
CA GLY A 16 4.58 -7.67 -7.66
C GLY A 16 4.27 -6.55 -8.64
N LEU A 17 4.27 -5.30 -8.14
CA LEU A 17 3.96 -4.10 -8.92
C LEU A 17 4.69 -4.02 -10.26
N PHE A 18 5.97 -4.34 -10.30
CA PHE A 18 6.80 -4.32 -11.50
C PHE A 18 7.01 -5.73 -12.08
N GLU A 19 7.12 -6.71 -11.20
CA GLU A 19 7.43 -8.10 -11.52
C GLU A 19 6.30 -8.79 -12.29
N PHE A 20 5.04 -8.57 -11.86
CA PHE A 20 3.88 -9.26 -12.41
C PHE A 20 3.08 -8.39 -13.40
N TYR A 21 3.72 -7.41 -14.03
CA TYR A 21 3.06 -6.54 -15.00
C TYR A 21 2.32 -7.33 -16.08
N ASP A 22 2.97 -8.34 -16.68
CA ASP A 22 2.37 -9.14 -17.75
C ASP A 22 1.17 -9.95 -17.27
N LEU A 23 1.22 -10.44 -16.03
CA LEU A 23 0.08 -11.10 -15.39
C LEU A 23 -1.07 -10.10 -15.22
N TYR A 24 -0.81 -8.91 -14.67
CA TYR A 24 -1.83 -7.92 -14.43
C TYR A 24 -2.43 -7.35 -15.71
N SER A 25 -1.67 -7.26 -16.79
CA SER A 25 -2.18 -6.82 -18.10
C SER A 25 -3.23 -7.77 -18.69
N VAL A 26 -3.25 -9.03 -18.25
CA VAL A 26 -4.26 -10.03 -18.62
C VAL A 26 -5.34 -10.17 -17.54
N PHE A 27 -4.92 -10.23 -16.26
CA PHE A 27 -5.81 -10.49 -15.14
C PHE A 27 -6.80 -9.35 -14.87
N LEU A 28 -6.37 -8.08 -14.90
CA LEU A 28 -7.25 -6.96 -14.60
C LEU A 28 -8.41 -6.82 -15.61
N PRO A 29 -8.17 -6.87 -16.94
CA PRO A 29 -9.27 -6.93 -17.91
C PRO A 29 -10.26 -8.06 -17.62
N LEU A 30 -9.77 -9.27 -17.32
CA LEU A 30 -10.62 -10.42 -16.99
C LEU A 30 -11.42 -10.19 -15.71
N PHE A 31 -10.78 -9.70 -14.65
CA PHE A 31 -11.44 -9.43 -13.37
C PHE A 31 -12.59 -8.43 -13.51
N TYR A 32 -12.41 -7.35 -14.26
CA TYR A 32 -13.43 -6.32 -14.41
C TYR A 32 -14.48 -6.63 -15.50
N SER A 33 -14.13 -7.40 -16.55
CA SER A 33 -15.08 -7.79 -17.60
C SER A 33 -15.93 -8.99 -17.23
N HIS A 34 -15.47 -9.81 -16.30
CA HIS A 34 -16.11 -11.07 -15.93
C HIS A 34 -16.37 -11.16 -14.42
N ARG A 35 -16.98 -10.09 -13.89
CA ARG A 35 -17.32 -9.98 -12.46
C ARG A 35 -18.19 -11.12 -11.95
N GLU A 36 -18.97 -11.76 -12.85
CA GLU A 36 -19.82 -12.92 -12.54
C GLU A 36 -19.07 -14.14 -12.00
N TYR A 37 -17.74 -14.23 -12.22
CA TYR A 37 -16.88 -15.29 -11.67
C TYR A 37 -16.24 -14.94 -10.33
N PHE A 38 -16.47 -13.73 -9.82
CA PHE A 38 -15.90 -13.25 -8.56
C PHE A 38 -17.01 -12.86 -7.59
N TYR A 39 -16.72 -12.97 -6.29
CA TYR A 39 -17.66 -12.52 -5.28
C TYR A 39 -17.89 -11.01 -5.35
N ASP A 40 -19.14 -10.58 -5.16
CA ASP A 40 -19.53 -9.16 -5.21
C ASP A 40 -18.81 -8.31 -4.16
N TRP A 41 -18.40 -8.93 -3.04
CA TRP A 41 -17.67 -8.27 -1.96
C TRP A 41 -16.16 -8.21 -2.17
N CYS A 42 -15.62 -8.78 -3.25
CA CYS A 42 -14.18 -8.81 -3.56
C CYS A 42 -13.82 -7.67 -4.51
N ASP A 43 -12.82 -6.85 -4.13
CA ASP A 43 -12.28 -5.81 -5.01
C ASP A 43 -10.77 -5.63 -4.83
N ILE A 44 -10.12 -4.96 -5.77
CA ILE A 44 -8.68 -4.73 -5.77
C ILE A 44 -8.43 -3.26 -5.47
N ALA A 45 -7.82 -2.98 -4.31
CA ALA A 45 -7.51 -1.61 -3.90
C ALA A 45 -6.14 -1.13 -4.38
N SER A 46 -5.13 -2.00 -4.37
CA SER A 46 -3.79 -1.61 -4.78
C SER A 46 -2.94 -2.77 -5.26
N VAL A 47 -1.90 -2.43 -6.03
CA VAL A 47 -0.78 -3.32 -6.33
C VAL A 47 0.48 -2.71 -5.75
N TYR A 48 1.31 -3.52 -5.06
CA TYR A 48 2.50 -3.04 -4.38
C TYR A 48 3.76 -3.82 -4.80
N GLY A 49 4.92 -3.17 -4.74
CA GLY A 49 6.21 -3.78 -5.01
C GLY A 49 7.36 -2.80 -4.90
N ALA A 50 8.58 -3.35 -4.79
CA ALA A 50 9.79 -2.57 -4.79
C ALA A 50 10.33 -2.46 -6.21
N PRO A 51 10.86 -1.31 -6.63
CA PRO A 51 11.56 -1.20 -7.90
C PRO A 51 12.91 -1.91 -7.79
N ALA A 52 13.37 -2.51 -8.89
CA ALA A 52 14.71 -3.07 -8.97
C ALA A 52 15.79 -1.98 -8.75
N ASP A 53 16.90 -2.34 -8.14
CA ASP A 53 18.06 -1.46 -7.89
C ASP A 53 17.71 -0.15 -7.16
N CYS A 54 16.76 -0.19 -6.23
CA CYS A 54 16.37 0.94 -5.40
C CYS A 54 16.93 0.77 -3.98
N ILE A 55 17.79 1.68 -3.54
CA ILE A 55 18.41 1.61 -2.21
C ILE A 55 17.38 1.66 -1.07
N TRP A 56 16.24 2.34 -1.28
CA TRP A 56 15.17 2.41 -0.29
C TRP A 56 14.36 1.10 -0.19
N GLY A 57 14.45 0.24 -1.23
CA GLY A 57 13.75 -1.04 -1.29
C GLY A 57 14.32 -2.15 -0.40
N GLY A 58 15.55 -1.97 0.14
CA GLY A 58 16.15 -2.92 1.07
C GLY A 58 16.76 -4.16 0.40
N GLY A 59 17.29 -4.02 -0.82
CA GLY A 59 18.07 -5.08 -1.48
C GLY A 59 17.23 -6.23 -2.05
N ARG A 60 15.93 -6.04 -2.22
CA ARG A 60 15.13 -7.01 -2.96
C ARG A 60 15.55 -7.02 -4.41
N VAL A 61 16.05 -8.17 -4.86
CA VAL A 61 16.36 -8.41 -6.27
C VAL A 61 15.04 -8.73 -6.96
N GLU A 62 14.46 -7.75 -7.61
CA GLU A 62 13.30 -7.99 -8.49
C GLU A 62 13.81 -8.19 -9.93
N SER A 63 13.38 -9.27 -10.54
CA SER A 63 13.59 -9.54 -11.96
C SER A 63 12.52 -8.82 -12.78
N GLY A 64 12.74 -7.58 -13.13
CA GLY A 64 11.78 -6.88 -13.99
C GLY A 64 12.10 -5.40 -14.14
N ASN A 65 12.79 -5.07 -15.22
CA ASN A 65 13.04 -3.65 -15.59
C ASN A 65 11.84 -3.13 -16.41
N ARG A 66 10.65 -3.15 -15.83
CA ARG A 66 9.45 -2.60 -16.49
C ARG A 66 9.43 -1.08 -16.36
N ASP A 67 9.00 -0.42 -17.41
CA ASP A 67 8.78 1.03 -17.40
C ASP A 67 7.71 1.40 -16.37
N PRO A 68 8.03 2.17 -15.30
CA PRO A 68 7.07 2.55 -14.27
C PRO A 68 5.85 3.30 -14.82
N ARG A 69 6.00 4.03 -15.93
CA ARG A 69 4.88 4.74 -16.57
C ARG A 69 3.84 3.78 -17.14
N LYS A 70 4.27 2.66 -17.73
CA LYS A 70 3.36 1.63 -18.24
C LYS A 70 2.60 0.95 -17.11
N VAL A 71 3.30 0.68 -16.00
CA VAL A 71 2.67 0.09 -14.80
C VAL A 71 1.60 1.03 -14.25
N LEU A 72 1.91 2.31 -14.08
CA LEU A 72 0.95 3.32 -13.61
C LEU A 72 -0.23 3.49 -14.57
N ALA A 73 0.01 3.50 -15.87
CA ALA A 73 -1.05 3.62 -16.87
C ALA A 73 -2.04 2.47 -16.79
N LEU A 74 -1.55 1.22 -16.68
CA LEU A 74 -2.40 0.04 -16.51
C LEU A 74 -3.25 0.14 -15.24
N LEU A 75 -2.66 0.42 -14.08
CA LEU A 75 -3.41 0.46 -12.82
C LEU A 75 -4.42 1.61 -12.79
N ARG A 76 -4.06 2.75 -13.36
CA ARG A 76 -4.93 3.93 -13.49
C ARG A 76 -6.18 3.64 -14.32
N GLU A 77 -6.08 2.84 -15.37
CA GLU A 77 -7.22 2.43 -16.20
C GLU A 77 -8.31 1.75 -15.36
N TYR A 78 -7.91 0.96 -14.35
CA TYR A 78 -8.82 0.23 -13.47
C TYR A 78 -9.07 0.92 -12.11
N GLY A 79 -8.57 2.12 -11.90
CA GLY A 79 -8.75 2.84 -10.63
C GLY A 79 -7.99 2.24 -9.45
N ILE A 80 -6.91 1.49 -9.71
CA ILE A 80 -6.13 0.77 -8.70
C ILE A 80 -4.93 1.61 -8.28
N SER A 81 -4.71 1.74 -6.97
CA SER A 81 -3.55 2.44 -6.41
C SER A 81 -2.26 1.64 -6.59
N ALA A 82 -1.19 2.30 -7.01
CA ALA A 82 0.15 1.75 -7.01
C ALA A 82 0.89 2.11 -5.72
N ARG A 83 1.56 1.14 -5.08
CA ARG A 83 2.34 1.36 -3.86
C ARG A 83 3.80 0.95 -4.05
N LEU A 84 4.70 1.90 -3.89
CA LEU A 84 6.14 1.61 -3.82
C LEU A 84 6.45 0.99 -2.45
N THR A 85 7.30 -0.03 -2.41
CA THR A 85 7.72 -0.68 -1.16
C THR A 85 9.15 -0.30 -0.83
N PHE A 86 9.33 0.46 0.25
CA PHE A 86 10.61 0.92 0.77
C PHE A 86 10.84 0.36 2.17
N SER A 87 11.38 -0.86 2.22
CA SER A 87 11.54 -1.63 3.45
C SER A 87 12.97 -1.65 4.02
N ASN A 88 13.87 -0.83 3.49
CA ASN A 88 15.21 -0.71 4.03
C ASN A 88 15.18 -0.08 5.44
N SER A 89 15.64 -0.84 6.44
CA SER A 89 15.70 -0.40 7.84
C SER A 89 16.98 0.35 8.20
N GLN A 90 17.98 0.40 7.29
CA GLN A 90 19.32 0.94 7.53
C GLN A 90 19.57 2.19 6.67
N LEU A 91 18.56 3.00 6.48
CA LEU A 91 18.71 4.23 5.72
C LEU A 91 19.40 5.30 6.56
N GLU A 92 20.35 5.96 5.95
CA GLU A 92 21.05 7.14 6.47
C GLU A 92 20.68 8.38 5.66
N PRO A 93 20.89 9.59 6.16
CA PRO A 93 20.54 10.83 5.45
C PRO A 93 21.12 10.94 4.04
N VAL A 94 22.34 10.40 3.81
CA VAL A 94 22.96 10.39 2.48
C VAL A 94 22.15 9.61 1.45
N HIS A 95 21.43 8.57 1.88
CA HIS A 95 20.63 7.72 1.00
C HIS A 95 19.34 8.42 0.52
N LEU A 96 18.91 9.50 1.19
CA LEU A 96 17.74 10.28 0.77
C LEU A 96 17.95 11.00 -0.56
N ALA A 97 19.21 11.26 -0.94
CA ALA A 97 19.57 11.92 -2.19
C ALA A 97 19.58 10.97 -3.41
N ASP A 98 19.15 9.71 -3.28
CA ASP A 98 19.13 8.76 -4.38
C ASP A 98 18.22 9.25 -5.51
N LYS A 99 18.81 9.47 -6.69
CA LYS A 99 18.11 10.07 -7.84
C LYS A 99 17.03 9.18 -8.41
N LYS A 100 17.25 7.86 -8.43
CA LYS A 100 16.31 6.89 -8.99
C LYS A 100 15.06 6.78 -8.11
N CYS A 101 15.27 6.64 -6.80
CA CYS A 101 14.16 6.56 -5.85
C CYS A 101 13.33 7.85 -5.84
N ASN A 102 13.99 9.02 -5.88
CA ASN A 102 13.30 10.31 -5.95
C ASN A 102 12.52 10.47 -7.26
N ALA A 103 13.09 10.07 -8.41
CA ALA A 103 12.39 10.14 -9.70
C ALA A 103 11.13 9.25 -9.71
N LEU A 104 11.19 8.07 -9.07
CA LEU A 104 10.01 7.21 -8.91
C LEU A 104 8.95 7.86 -8.01
N CYS A 105 9.33 8.43 -6.87
CA CYS A 105 8.40 9.13 -6.00
C CYS A 105 7.76 10.32 -6.70
N ALA A 106 8.52 11.10 -7.45
CA ALA A 106 7.98 12.19 -8.25
C ALA A 106 6.93 11.70 -9.25
N LEU A 107 7.23 10.63 -10.00
CA LEU A 107 6.31 10.03 -10.96
C LEU A 107 5.03 9.49 -10.29
N PHE A 108 5.17 8.80 -9.15
CA PHE A 108 4.04 8.21 -8.42
C PHE A 108 3.21 9.26 -7.67
N SER A 109 3.79 10.42 -7.37
CA SER A 109 3.09 11.55 -6.75
C SER A 109 2.30 12.42 -7.74
N GLU A 110 2.45 12.19 -9.04
CA GLU A 110 1.62 12.84 -10.05
C GLU A 110 0.16 12.45 -9.84
N ASN A 111 -0.62 13.39 -9.27
CA ASN A 111 -2.04 13.16 -9.00
C ASN A 111 -2.83 13.16 -10.30
N ASP A 112 -3.40 12.04 -10.58
CA ASP A 112 -4.52 11.88 -11.49
C ASP A 112 -5.69 11.27 -10.67
N ARG A 113 -6.55 10.51 -11.23
CA ARG A 113 -7.78 9.99 -10.62
C ARG A 113 -7.57 9.12 -9.36
N VAL A 114 -6.36 8.56 -9.18
CA VAL A 114 -6.05 7.64 -8.08
C VAL A 114 -4.82 8.11 -7.34
N GLN A 115 -4.92 8.25 -6.02
CA GLN A 115 -3.77 8.53 -5.18
C GLN A 115 -2.91 7.28 -5.03
N ASN A 116 -1.60 7.41 -5.26
CA ASN A 116 -0.63 6.35 -5.05
C ASN A 116 0.00 6.45 -3.67
N GLY A 117 0.66 5.38 -3.23
CA GLY A 117 1.22 5.34 -1.89
C GLY A 117 2.61 4.71 -1.80
N VAL A 118 3.13 4.72 -0.59
CA VAL A 118 4.42 4.11 -0.25
C VAL A 118 4.28 3.28 1.01
N ILE A 119 4.77 2.04 0.96
CA ILE A 119 4.93 1.17 2.13
C ILE A 119 6.31 1.45 2.72
N ILE A 120 6.37 1.88 3.98
CA ILE A 120 7.57 2.44 4.59
C ILE A 120 7.93 1.72 5.89
N HIS A 121 9.25 1.48 6.06
CA HIS A 121 9.85 1.02 7.32
C HIS A 121 10.48 2.17 8.11
N SER A 122 11.28 3.01 7.45
CA SER A 122 12.13 4.03 8.07
C SER A 122 11.36 5.32 8.33
N ASP A 123 11.37 5.81 9.57
CA ASP A 123 10.77 7.08 9.94
C ASP A 123 11.54 8.26 9.32
N LEU A 124 12.87 8.14 9.17
CA LEU A 124 13.69 9.12 8.44
C LEU A 124 13.18 9.31 7.00
N LEU A 125 12.87 8.21 6.32
CA LEU A 125 12.34 8.28 4.96
C LEU A 125 10.90 8.81 4.93
N LEU A 126 10.08 8.48 5.92
CA LEU A 126 8.73 8.98 6.05
C LEU A 126 8.72 10.51 6.12
N ASP A 127 9.51 11.10 7.02
CA ASP A 127 9.61 12.55 7.19
C ASP A 127 10.09 13.24 5.91
N TYR A 128 11.07 12.64 5.23
CA TYR A 128 11.55 13.13 3.95
C TYR A 128 10.45 13.13 2.88
N LEU A 129 9.75 12.02 2.71
CA LEU A 129 8.73 11.88 1.68
C LEU A 129 7.50 12.76 1.94
N LYS A 130 7.09 12.94 3.20
CA LYS A 130 6.01 13.86 3.59
C LYS A 130 6.28 15.28 3.12
N SER A 131 7.52 15.73 3.25
CA SER A 131 7.92 17.09 2.89
C SER A 131 8.11 17.29 1.38
N HIS A 132 8.57 16.27 0.65
CA HIS A 132 8.91 16.37 -0.77
C HIS A 132 7.81 15.87 -1.72
N TYR A 133 6.99 14.91 -1.26
CA TYR A 133 5.96 14.25 -2.06
C TYR A 133 4.62 14.15 -1.29
N PRO A 134 4.01 15.28 -0.90
CA PRO A 134 2.82 15.31 -0.03
C PRO A 134 1.58 14.67 -0.67
N ASN A 135 1.61 14.42 -1.97
CA ASN A 135 0.52 13.76 -2.68
C ASN A 135 0.51 12.23 -2.51
N LEU A 136 1.58 11.65 -1.97
CA LEU A 136 1.62 10.22 -1.66
C LEU A 136 0.97 9.97 -0.29
N TYR A 137 0.24 8.86 -0.17
CA TYR A 137 -0.14 8.36 1.16
C TYR A 137 0.86 7.30 1.63
N PHE A 138 0.89 7.07 2.95
CA PHE A 138 1.87 6.17 3.56
C PHE A 138 1.19 4.98 4.23
N VAL A 139 1.89 3.85 4.17
CA VAL A 139 1.49 2.58 4.76
C VAL A 139 2.63 2.10 5.67
N SER A 140 2.33 1.81 6.92
CA SER A 140 3.31 1.21 7.83
C SER A 140 3.61 -0.22 7.43
N SER A 141 4.90 -0.54 7.26
CA SER A 141 5.37 -1.84 6.78
C SER A 141 5.35 -2.91 7.86
N THR A 142 4.98 -4.14 7.48
CA THR A 142 5.14 -5.34 8.34
C THR A 142 6.58 -5.58 8.77
N THR A 143 7.57 -5.05 8.03
CA THR A 143 8.99 -5.17 8.39
C THR A 143 9.37 -4.43 9.66
N LYS A 144 8.51 -3.53 10.18
CA LYS A 144 8.66 -2.94 11.52
C LYS A 144 8.48 -3.97 12.64
N VAL A 145 7.90 -5.14 12.34
CA VAL A 145 7.76 -6.28 13.26
C VAL A 145 7.07 -5.87 14.59
N LEU A 146 5.96 -5.16 14.48
CA LEU A 146 5.16 -4.74 15.63
C LEU A 146 4.39 -5.94 16.20
N THR A 147 5.01 -6.70 17.08
CA THR A 147 4.44 -7.93 17.68
C THR A 147 3.70 -7.65 18.98
N ASP A 148 4.06 -6.56 19.69
CA ASP A 148 3.30 -6.08 20.83
C ASP A 148 2.06 -5.31 20.36
N PHE A 149 0.94 -5.56 21.03
CA PHE A 149 -0.33 -4.96 20.64
C PHE A 149 -0.41 -3.45 20.98
N ALA A 150 0.27 -3.01 22.02
CA ALA A 150 0.32 -1.60 22.38
C ALA A 150 1.14 -0.80 21.35
N ASP A 151 2.25 -1.35 20.89
CA ASP A 151 3.07 -0.75 19.84
C ASP A 151 2.29 -0.69 18.53
N PHE A 152 1.57 -1.77 18.16
CA PHE A 152 0.70 -1.80 17.02
C PHE A 152 -0.41 -0.73 17.11
N LEU A 153 -1.06 -0.59 18.28
CA LEU A 153 -2.08 0.43 18.50
C LEU A 153 -1.52 1.86 18.38
N ASN A 154 -0.32 2.10 18.86
CA ASN A 154 0.34 3.39 18.71
C ASN A 154 0.58 3.72 17.23
N GLU A 155 1.02 2.73 16.45
CA GLU A 155 1.20 2.89 15.01
C GLU A 155 -0.14 3.15 14.28
N VAL A 156 -1.22 2.46 14.65
CA VAL A 156 -2.57 2.69 14.10
C VAL A 156 -3.08 4.11 14.39
N LYS A 157 -2.72 4.67 15.55
CA LYS A 157 -3.10 6.04 15.93
C LYS A 157 -2.23 7.13 15.27
N ASN A 158 -1.14 6.74 14.63
CA ASN A 158 -0.28 7.68 13.94
C ASN A 158 -0.96 8.19 12.66
N ASP A 159 -1.24 9.50 12.63
CA ASP A 159 -1.94 10.16 11.53
C ASP A 159 -1.15 10.20 10.22
N ASP A 160 0.12 9.89 10.26
CA ASP A 160 0.97 9.81 9.06
C ASP A 160 0.64 8.59 8.18
N PHE A 161 0.06 7.54 8.77
CA PHE A 161 -0.25 6.32 8.03
C PHE A 161 -1.74 6.19 7.70
N LEU A 162 -2.05 6.03 6.42
CA LEU A 162 -3.40 5.70 5.97
C LEU A 162 -3.75 4.23 6.27
N TYR A 163 -2.74 3.35 6.23
CA TYR A 163 -2.88 1.92 6.52
C TYR A 163 -1.72 1.46 7.40
N VAL A 164 -2.01 0.56 8.32
CA VAL A 164 -1.01 -0.16 9.12
C VAL A 164 -1.20 -1.65 8.87
N VAL A 165 -0.14 -2.33 8.42
CA VAL A 165 -0.20 -3.77 8.18
C VAL A 165 0.25 -4.50 9.43
N PRO A 166 -0.62 -5.26 10.12
CA PRO A 166 -0.26 -5.98 11.35
C PRO A 166 0.77 -7.08 11.06
N ASP A 167 1.61 -7.38 12.03
CA ASP A 167 2.45 -8.57 11.99
C ASP A 167 1.57 -9.82 11.91
N PHE A 168 2.00 -10.84 11.16
CA PHE A 168 1.22 -12.07 10.95
C PHE A 168 0.86 -12.79 12.26
N ARG A 169 1.62 -12.60 13.34
CA ARG A 169 1.33 -13.16 14.67
C ARG A 169 0.06 -12.57 15.29
N LEU A 170 -0.32 -11.36 14.90
CA LEU A 170 -1.53 -10.69 15.35
C LEU A 170 -2.77 -11.04 14.51
N ASN A 171 -2.61 -11.66 13.34
CA ASN A 171 -3.71 -11.92 12.39
C ASN A 171 -4.86 -12.78 12.96
N LYS A 172 -4.62 -13.55 14.01
CA LYS A 172 -5.65 -14.37 14.68
C LYS A 172 -6.22 -13.75 15.95
N ALA A 173 -5.72 -12.58 16.35
CA ALA A 173 -6.16 -11.88 17.55
C ALA A 173 -7.38 -10.99 17.26
N PHE A 174 -8.46 -11.58 16.68
CA PHE A 174 -9.63 -10.85 16.20
C PHE A 174 -10.27 -9.97 17.27
N ASP A 175 -10.36 -10.43 18.52
CA ASP A 175 -10.95 -9.64 19.60
C ASP A 175 -10.16 -8.35 19.86
N ARG A 176 -8.81 -8.44 19.81
CA ARG A 176 -7.93 -7.28 19.95
C ARG A 176 -7.99 -6.37 18.72
N LEU A 177 -7.98 -6.94 17.51
CA LEU A 177 -8.08 -6.16 16.28
C LEU A 177 -9.43 -5.44 16.18
N ASN A 178 -10.52 -6.06 16.62
CA ASN A 178 -11.84 -5.41 16.66
C ASN A 178 -11.88 -4.22 17.63
N THR A 179 -11.09 -4.22 18.71
CA THR A 179 -11.02 -3.05 19.60
C THR A 179 -10.35 -1.86 18.93
N CYS A 180 -9.42 -2.07 17.99
CA CYS A 180 -8.86 -0.98 17.17
C CYS A 180 -9.93 -0.32 16.31
N LEU A 181 -10.87 -1.10 15.78
CA LEU A 181 -11.96 -0.61 14.94
C LEU A 181 -13.04 0.15 15.71
N LEU A 182 -13.25 -0.20 16.98
CA LEU A 182 -14.27 0.42 17.85
C LEU A 182 -13.83 1.78 18.43
N TYR A 183 -12.51 2.02 18.53
CA TYR A 183 -11.97 3.26 19.10
C TYR A 183 -11.64 4.34 18.07
N THR A 184 -11.69 4.02 16.79
CA THR A 184 -11.50 5.01 15.74
C THR A 184 -12.81 5.73 15.48
N SER A 185 -12.84 7.02 15.77
CA SER A 185 -13.87 7.96 15.28
C SER A 185 -14.00 7.80 13.76
N PRO A 186 -15.16 8.07 13.14
CA PRO A 186 -15.37 7.93 11.69
C PRO A 186 -14.40 8.85 10.91
N SER A 187 -13.17 8.42 10.84
CA SER A 187 -12.08 8.98 10.05
C SER A 187 -12.12 8.35 8.66
N PRO A 188 -11.61 9.00 7.62
CA PRO A 188 -11.38 8.35 6.33
C PRO A 188 -10.62 7.02 6.43
N ARG A 189 -9.86 6.80 7.50
CA ARG A 189 -9.20 5.52 7.83
C ARG A 189 -10.19 4.38 8.09
N ASP A 190 -11.34 4.66 8.70
CA ASP A 190 -12.33 3.63 9.05
C ASP A 190 -12.96 3.00 7.81
N ARG A 191 -12.88 3.66 6.66
CA ARG A 191 -13.38 3.14 5.39
C ARG A 191 -12.45 2.12 4.74
N SER A 192 -11.20 2.06 5.17
CA SER A 192 -10.18 1.20 4.57
C SER A 192 -9.90 -0.08 5.34
N VAL A 193 -10.47 -0.22 6.54
CA VAL A 193 -10.30 -1.39 7.43
C VAL A 193 -11.61 -2.17 7.56
N SER A 194 -12.67 -1.70 6.91
CA SER A 194 -14.00 -2.35 6.92
C SER A 194 -14.21 -3.22 5.69
#